data_f67d5d102451f9c8644ce43dea78cc1e
#
_entry.id   f67d5d102451f9c8644ce43dea78cc1e
#
_cell.length_a   1.000
_cell.length_b   1.000
_cell.length_c   1.000
_cell.angle_alpha   90.00
_cell.angle_beta   90.00
_cell.angle_gamma   90.00
#
_symmetry.space_group_name_H-M   'P 1'
#
loop_
_entity.id
_entity.type
_entity.pdbx_description
1 polymer ?
#
loop_
_entity_poly.entity_id
_entity_poly.type
_entity_poly.pdbx_seq_one_letter_code
_entity_poly.pdbx_strand_id
1 'polypeptide(L)'
;MKDVHHTCRCTGQQFTFKEWCAWLESHGGAGESSSSRFVVLSHNGFDFNIHDVCLTPNVPVQLFNNYCRVNVRTAQSPNGRWDYGLDINLHNSGHYVGPGFVDDVQKGYPTEAAAILAALLDARKLAEHELANCPERARQDTEDDEDSERIKDSTLASYIRNIIRQIDDQRRATTFKQLTLF
;
A
#
# COMPACT_ATOMS: atom_id res chain seq x y z
N MET A 1 20.44 -22.01 -3.81
CA MET A 1 19.56 -20.87 -4.17
C MET A 1 19.63 -20.76 -5.68
N LYS A 2 18.51 -20.81 -6.39
CA LYS A 2 18.49 -20.56 -7.83
C LYS A 2 18.78 -19.08 -8.03
N ASP A 3 19.78 -18.77 -8.89
CA ASP A 3 20.04 -17.39 -9.29
C ASP A 3 18.76 -16.79 -9.87
N VAL A 4 18.22 -15.79 -9.19
CA VAL A 4 17.03 -15.08 -9.65
C VAL A 4 17.52 -14.09 -10.70
N HIS A 5 17.15 -14.31 -11.96
CA HIS A 5 17.47 -13.39 -13.04
C HIS A 5 16.51 -12.18 -12.98
N HIS A 6 17.09 -11.00 -12.90
CA HIS A 6 16.39 -9.74 -12.92
C HIS A 6 16.35 -9.18 -14.35
N THR A 7 15.18 -8.76 -14.80
CA THR A 7 15.02 -8.17 -16.13
C THR A 7 14.67 -6.69 -16.01
N CYS A 8 15.52 -5.82 -16.53
CA CYS A 8 15.20 -4.41 -16.66
C CYS A 8 14.14 -4.21 -17.75
N ARG A 9 12.97 -3.71 -17.40
CA ARG A 9 11.90 -3.45 -18.39
C ARG A 9 12.26 -2.39 -19.43
N CYS A 10 13.16 -1.45 -19.08
CA CYS A 10 13.57 -0.38 -20.00
C CYS A 10 14.52 -0.88 -21.07
N THR A 11 15.43 -1.82 -20.73
CA THR A 11 16.49 -2.28 -21.62
C THR A 11 16.30 -3.74 -22.07
N GLY A 12 15.43 -4.50 -21.42
CA GLY A 12 15.30 -5.95 -21.59
C GLY A 12 16.50 -6.75 -21.08
N GLN A 13 17.47 -6.09 -20.45
CA GLN A 13 18.70 -6.73 -19.96
C GLN A 13 18.41 -7.53 -18.70
N GLN A 14 18.94 -8.74 -18.62
CA GLN A 14 18.87 -9.61 -17.45
C GLN A 14 20.12 -9.42 -16.59
N PHE A 15 19.93 -9.29 -15.29
CA PHE A 15 20.99 -9.16 -14.30
C PHE A 15 20.75 -10.17 -13.17
N THR A 16 21.82 -10.67 -12.57
CA THR A 16 21.74 -11.17 -11.19
C THR A 16 21.58 -9.98 -10.24
N PHE A 17 21.08 -10.22 -9.03
CA PHE A 17 20.94 -9.14 -8.03
C PHE A 17 22.26 -8.41 -7.78
N LYS A 18 23.36 -9.16 -7.71
CA LYS A 18 24.70 -8.61 -7.49
C LYS A 18 25.17 -7.73 -8.66
N GLU A 19 24.94 -8.16 -9.90
CA GLU A 19 25.29 -7.39 -11.10
C GLU A 19 24.46 -6.12 -11.19
N TRP A 20 23.19 -6.19 -10.81
CA TRP A 20 22.30 -5.05 -10.79
C TRP A 20 22.74 -3.99 -9.77
N CYS A 21 23.10 -4.38 -8.53
CA CYS A 21 23.63 -3.46 -7.53
C CYS A 21 24.93 -2.79 -8.03
N ALA A 22 25.86 -3.56 -8.61
CA ALA A 22 27.09 -3.04 -9.16
C ALA A 22 26.85 -2.09 -10.35
N TRP A 23 25.88 -2.38 -11.19
CA TRP A 23 25.48 -1.49 -12.29
C TRP A 23 24.95 -0.16 -11.78
N LEU A 24 24.06 -0.17 -10.76
CA LEU A 24 23.55 1.04 -10.13
C LEU A 24 24.65 1.89 -9.49
N GLU A 25 25.58 1.28 -8.78
CA GLU A 25 26.73 1.96 -8.19
C GLU A 25 27.61 2.62 -9.24
N SER A 26 27.84 1.95 -10.38
CA SER A 26 28.70 2.44 -11.46
C SER A 26 28.07 3.56 -12.30
N HIS A 27 26.73 3.66 -12.33
CA HIS A 27 25.98 4.66 -13.12
C HIS A 27 25.50 5.85 -12.29
N GLY A 28 26.12 6.07 -11.11
CA GLY A 28 25.92 7.28 -10.31
C GLY A 28 24.55 7.34 -9.64
N GLY A 29 23.97 6.15 -9.34
CA GLY A 29 22.64 6.07 -8.76
C GLY A 29 21.69 6.96 -9.56
N ALA A 30 21.20 6.48 -10.69
CA ALA A 30 20.17 7.21 -11.43
C ALA A 30 19.15 7.73 -10.41
N GLY A 31 18.96 9.04 -10.36
CA GLY A 31 18.29 9.73 -9.26
C GLY A 31 17.06 8.98 -8.75
N GLU A 32 16.79 8.99 -7.45
CA GLU A 32 15.83 8.14 -6.73
C GLU A 32 14.50 7.89 -7.49
N SER A 33 14.05 8.86 -8.31
CA SER A 33 12.83 8.76 -9.10
C SER A 33 12.91 7.78 -10.29
N SER A 34 14.12 7.51 -10.83
CA SER A 34 14.25 6.57 -11.96
C SER A 34 14.51 5.15 -11.47
N SER A 35 15.25 4.96 -10.38
CA SER A 35 15.54 3.64 -9.80
C SER A 35 14.27 2.95 -9.26
N SER A 36 13.32 3.72 -8.74
CA SER A 36 12.05 3.18 -8.21
C SER A 36 11.16 2.51 -9.28
N ARG A 37 11.41 2.76 -10.57
CA ARG A 37 10.64 2.18 -11.68
C ARG A 37 11.26 0.93 -12.30
N PHE A 38 12.48 0.59 -11.91
CA PHE A 38 13.16 -0.58 -12.46
C PHE A 38 12.73 -1.86 -11.77
N VAL A 39 12.32 -2.84 -12.56
CA VAL A 39 11.99 -4.18 -12.09
C VAL A 39 13.27 -4.95 -11.89
N VAL A 40 13.51 -5.42 -10.68
CA VAL A 40 14.66 -6.29 -10.36
C VAL A 40 14.25 -7.75 -10.14
N LEU A 41 12.98 -8.00 -9.81
CA LEU A 41 12.42 -9.33 -9.62
C LEU A 41 11.01 -9.38 -10.19
N SER A 42 10.70 -10.43 -10.96
CA SER A 42 9.34 -10.74 -11.40
C SER A 42 8.95 -12.14 -10.93
N HIS A 43 7.79 -12.27 -10.30
CA HIS A 43 7.26 -13.54 -9.82
C HIS A 43 5.72 -13.54 -9.87
N ASN A 44 5.12 -14.53 -10.52
CA ASN A 44 3.66 -14.72 -10.61
C ASN A 44 2.87 -13.45 -10.98
N GLY A 45 3.43 -12.59 -11.84
CA GLY A 45 2.81 -11.34 -12.25
C GLY A 45 3.11 -10.14 -11.32
N PHE A 46 3.81 -10.34 -10.21
CA PHE A 46 4.30 -9.28 -9.35
C PHE A 46 5.72 -8.89 -9.75
N ASP A 47 5.91 -7.60 -9.97
CA ASP A 47 7.21 -7.01 -10.30
C ASP A 47 7.68 -6.17 -9.12
N PHE A 48 8.89 -6.43 -8.62
CA PHE A 48 9.48 -5.70 -7.51
C PHE A 48 10.64 -4.84 -8.00
N ASN A 49 10.80 -3.66 -7.41
CA ASN A 49 11.92 -2.77 -7.69
C ASN A 49 13.09 -3.01 -6.71
N ILE A 50 14.15 -2.23 -6.87
CA ILE A 50 15.36 -2.33 -6.03
C ILE A 50 15.14 -1.94 -4.56
N HIS A 51 14.03 -1.29 -4.25
CA HIS A 51 13.62 -0.91 -2.90
C HIS A 51 12.64 -1.92 -2.31
N ASP A 52 12.58 -3.11 -2.87
CA ASP A 52 11.67 -4.20 -2.47
C ASP A 52 10.17 -3.84 -2.54
N VAL A 53 9.80 -2.82 -3.33
CA VAL A 53 8.40 -2.40 -3.50
C VAL A 53 7.81 -3.04 -4.75
N CYS A 54 6.62 -3.61 -4.62
CA CYS A 54 5.89 -4.17 -5.75
C CYS A 54 5.32 -3.07 -6.64
N LEU A 55 5.67 -3.12 -7.93
CA LEU A 55 5.22 -2.17 -8.96
C LEU A 55 3.88 -2.57 -9.60
N THR A 56 3.53 -3.85 -9.54
CA THR A 56 2.32 -4.43 -10.15
C THR A 56 1.46 -5.18 -9.11
N PRO A 57 1.09 -4.54 -7.98
CA PRO A 57 0.34 -5.21 -6.96
C PRO A 57 -1.10 -5.50 -7.41
N ASN A 58 -1.72 -6.52 -6.82
CA ASN A 58 -3.18 -6.65 -6.82
C ASN A 58 -3.81 -5.50 -6.04
N VAL A 59 -5.05 -5.15 -6.38
CA VAL A 59 -5.87 -4.18 -5.63
C VAL A 59 -7.18 -4.85 -5.22
N PRO A 60 -7.16 -5.77 -4.25
CA PRO A 60 -8.32 -6.59 -3.90
C PRO A 60 -9.42 -5.81 -3.18
N VAL A 61 -9.12 -4.67 -2.58
CA VAL A 61 -10.08 -3.84 -1.85
C VAL A 61 -9.95 -2.39 -2.26
N GLN A 62 -11.08 -1.80 -2.62
CA GLN A 62 -11.23 -0.38 -2.91
C GLN A 62 -12.49 0.13 -2.21
N LEU A 63 -12.31 1.00 -1.22
CA LEU A 63 -13.38 1.65 -0.48
C LEU A 63 -13.27 3.15 -0.69
N PHE A 64 -14.40 3.81 -0.92
CA PHE A 64 -14.41 5.25 -1.15
C PHE A 64 -15.76 5.88 -0.80
N ASN A 65 -15.70 7.14 -0.54
CA ASN A 65 -16.83 8.06 -0.56
C ASN A 65 -16.34 9.42 -1.11
N ASN A 66 -17.14 10.48 -1.02
CA ASN A 66 -16.81 11.77 -1.65
C ASN A 66 -15.46 12.36 -1.21
N TYR A 67 -14.97 12.05 -0.01
CA TYR A 67 -13.78 12.69 0.57
C TYR A 67 -12.73 11.71 1.07
N CYS A 68 -13.06 10.43 1.17
CA CYS A 68 -12.17 9.41 1.71
C CYS A 68 -11.99 8.26 0.74
N ARG A 69 -10.77 7.73 0.66
CA ARG A 69 -10.43 6.56 -0.14
C ARG A 69 -9.51 5.63 0.63
N VAL A 70 -9.75 4.33 0.53
CA VAL A 70 -8.88 3.28 1.05
C VAL A 70 -8.71 2.22 -0.03
N ASN A 71 -7.48 2.04 -0.53
CA ASN A 71 -7.11 0.95 -1.41
C ASN A 71 -6.14 0.04 -0.67
N VAL A 72 -6.48 -1.24 -0.56
CA VAL A 72 -5.55 -2.29 -0.12
C VAL A 72 -4.87 -2.86 -1.34
N ARG A 73 -3.55 -2.95 -1.29
CA ARG A 73 -2.70 -3.55 -2.32
C ARG A 73 -2.03 -4.78 -1.75
N THR A 74 -1.87 -5.83 -2.53
CA THR A 74 -1.21 -7.07 -2.09
C THR A 74 -0.23 -7.56 -3.13
N ALA A 75 0.84 -8.23 -2.68
CA ALA A 75 1.79 -8.90 -3.54
C ALA A 75 2.28 -10.19 -2.89
N GLN A 76 2.59 -11.19 -3.71
CA GLN A 76 3.19 -12.44 -3.27
C GLN A 76 4.67 -12.48 -3.63
N SER A 77 5.52 -12.79 -2.66
CA SER A 77 6.93 -13.04 -2.87
C SER A 77 7.21 -14.49 -3.30
N PRO A 78 8.37 -14.80 -3.91
CA PRO A 78 8.73 -16.13 -4.40
C PRO A 78 8.71 -17.24 -3.35
N ASN A 79 8.83 -16.89 -2.06
CA ASN A 79 8.72 -17.83 -0.95
C ASN A 79 7.27 -18.18 -0.58
N GLY A 80 6.28 -17.68 -1.36
CA GLY A 80 4.85 -17.91 -1.15
C GLY A 80 4.21 -16.99 -0.11
N ARG A 81 4.98 -16.11 0.55
CA ARG A 81 4.44 -15.17 1.55
C ARG A 81 3.84 -13.95 0.88
N TRP A 82 2.79 -13.43 1.48
CA TRP A 82 2.10 -12.24 1.05
C TRP A 82 2.47 -11.04 1.89
N ASP A 83 2.50 -9.88 1.27
CA ASP A 83 2.57 -8.60 1.94
C ASP A 83 1.45 -7.69 1.47
N TYR A 84 1.19 -6.62 2.22
CA TYR A 84 0.21 -5.61 1.84
C TYR A 84 0.81 -4.21 1.79
N GLY A 85 0.23 -3.39 0.94
CA GLY A 85 0.37 -1.96 0.92
C GLY A 85 -0.97 -1.28 1.16
N LEU A 86 -0.92 -0.03 1.62
CA LEU A 86 -2.08 0.77 1.91
C LEU A 86 -1.97 2.14 1.22
N ASP A 87 -2.99 2.48 0.41
CA ASP A 87 -3.18 3.81 -0.15
C ASP A 87 -4.45 4.38 0.47
N ILE A 88 -4.29 5.19 1.49
CA ILE A 88 -5.39 5.81 2.22
C ILE A 88 -5.33 7.32 2.08
N ASN A 89 -6.47 7.93 1.79
CA ASN A 89 -6.69 9.37 1.78
C ASN A 89 -7.96 9.66 2.58
N LEU A 90 -7.83 10.46 3.62
CA LEU A 90 -8.89 10.86 4.54
C LEU A 90 -9.10 12.38 4.49
N HIS A 91 -9.15 12.95 3.29
CA HIS A 91 -9.24 14.37 2.99
C HIS A 91 -7.91 15.11 3.29
N ASN A 92 -7.64 15.47 4.54
CA ASN A 92 -6.44 16.24 4.93
C ASN A 92 -5.26 15.37 5.33
N SER A 93 -5.43 14.06 5.41
CA SER A 93 -4.35 13.11 5.69
C SER A 93 -4.29 12.01 4.64
N GLY A 94 -3.09 11.69 4.22
CA GLY A 94 -2.83 10.63 3.26
C GLY A 94 -1.66 9.77 3.69
N HIS A 95 -1.77 8.48 3.44
CA HIS A 95 -0.69 7.53 3.64
C HIS A 95 -0.61 6.58 2.45
N TYR A 96 0.58 6.43 1.89
CA TYR A 96 0.83 5.52 0.79
C TYR A 96 2.05 4.65 1.08
N VAL A 97 1.82 3.35 1.13
CA VAL A 97 2.88 2.34 1.21
C VAL A 97 2.53 1.22 0.22
N GLY A 98 3.46 0.86 -0.65
CA GLY A 98 3.31 -0.31 -1.52
C GLY A 98 3.58 -1.60 -0.75
N PRO A 99 3.04 -2.76 -1.19
CA PRO A 99 3.44 -4.05 -0.64
C PRO A 99 4.90 -4.31 -0.95
N GLY A 100 5.64 -4.83 0.05
CA GLY A 100 7.06 -5.10 -0.03
C GLY A 100 7.38 -6.53 -0.47
N PHE A 101 8.64 -6.74 -0.82
CA PHE A 101 9.21 -8.06 -0.99
C PHE A 101 9.48 -8.70 0.37
N VAL A 102 8.99 -9.92 0.57
CA VAL A 102 9.20 -10.69 1.80
C VAL A 102 10.30 -11.72 1.55
N ASP A 103 11.47 -11.51 2.11
CA ASP A 103 12.64 -12.39 2.00
C ASP A 103 12.62 -13.54 3.03
N ASP A 104 12.05 -13.29 4.20
CA ASP A 104 12.00 -14.23 5.32
C ASP A 104 10.62 -14.89 5.41
N VAL A 105 10.60 -16.23 5.40
CA VAL A 105 9.36 -17.01 5.52
C VAL A 105 8.62 -16.82 6.85
N GLN A 106 9.29 -16.29 7.87
CA GLN A 106 8.66 -15.96 9.15
C GLN A 106 7.98 -14.59 9.13
N LYS A 107 8.33 -13.74 8.16
CA LYS A 107 7.70 -12.45 7.92
C LYS A 107 6.57 -12.59 6.89
N GLY A 108 5.77 -11.54 6.76
CA GLY A 108 4.64 -11.52 5.86
C GLY A 108 3.51 -12.49 6.27
N TYR A 109 2.56 -12.66 5.38
CA TYR A 109 1.29 -13.36 5.65
C TYR A 109 1.23 -14.68 4.88
N PRO A 110 0.62 -15.74 5.45
CA PRO A 110 0.53 -17.04 4.78
C PRO A 110 -0.44 -17.04 3.58
N THR A 111 -1.41 -16.14 3.56
CA THR A 111 -2.42 -16.02 2.51
C THR A 111 -2.68 -14.56 2.15
N GLU A 112 -3.16 -14.29 0.95
CA GLU A 112 -3.59 -12.96 0.53
C GLU A 112 -4.70 -12.41 1.45
N ALA A 113 -5.65 -13.25 1.83
CA ALA A 113 -6.73 -12.86 2.73
C ALA A 113 -6.23 -12.42 4.12
N ALA A 114 -5.19 -13.07 4.65
CA ALA A 114 -4.55 -12.65 5.90
C ALA A 114 -3.87 -11.29 5.76
N ALA A 115 -3.19 -11.02 4.63
CA ALA A 115 -2.60 -9.72 4.32
C ALA A 115 -3.68 -8.63 4.20
N ILE A 116 -4.79 -8.92 3.52
CA ILE A 116 -5.94 -7.99 3.40
C ILE A 116 -6.52 -7.66 4.78
N LEU A 117 -6.73 -8.66 5.64
CA LEU A 117 -7.26 -8.41 6.99
C LEU A 117 -6.34 -7.55 7.84
N ALA A 118 -5.03 -7.74 7.74
CA ALA A 118 -4.05 -6.91 8.43
C ALA A 118 -4.06 -5.46 7.89
N ALA A 119 -4.08 -5.28 6.57
CA ALA A 119 -4.20 -3.97 5.93
C ALA A 119 -5.46 -3.21 6.36
N LEU A 120 -6.60 -3.89 6.39
CA LEU A 120 -7.87 -3.30 6.83
C LEU A 120 -7.87 -2.92 8.31
N LEU A 121 -7.15 -3.67 9.15
CA LEU A 121 -6.98 -3.32 10.55
C LEU A 121 -6.15 -2.03 10.71
N ASP A 122 -5.08 -1.88 9.95
CA ASP A 122 -4.25 -0.68 9.99
C ASP A 122 -4.97 0.53 9.36
N ALA A 123 -5.70 0.33 8.25
CA ALA A 123 -6.55 1.37 7.69
C ALA A 123 -7.59 1.88 8.70
N ARG A 124 -8.18 0.97 9.48
CA ARG A 124 -9.14 1.31 10.52
C ARG A 124 -8.52 2.17 11.63
N LYS A 125 -7.31 1.79 12.11
CA LYS A 125 -6.57 2.57 13.12
C LYS A 125 -6.26 3.98 12.63
N LEU A 126 -5.80 4.11 11.37
CA LEU A 126 -5.53 5.42 10.76
C LEU A 126 -6.80 6.28 10.67
N ALA A 127 -7.92 5.69 10.25
CA ALA A 127 -9.19 6.39 10.16
C ALA A 127 -9.73 6.80 11.56
N GLU A 128 -9.57 5.96 12.58
CA GLU A 128 -9.93 6.28 13.96
C GLU A 128 -9.07 7.42 14.53
N HIS A 129 -7.76 7.38 14.25
CA HIS A 129 -6.86 8.45 14.63
C HIS A 129 -7.25 9.78 13.97
N GLU A 130 -7.53 9.77 12.68
CA GLU A 130 -7.97 10.97 11.96
C GLU A 130 -9.31 11.49 12.47
N LEU A 131 -10.26 10.61 12.76
CA LEU A 131 -11.55 10.98 13.33
C LEU A 131 -11.39 11.67 14.71
N ALA A 132 -10.47 11.19 15.54
CA ALA A 132 -10.20 11.79 16.83
C ALA A 132 -9.58 13.19 16.72
N ASN A 133 -8.79 13.43 15.66
CA ASN A 133 -8.09 14.70 15.44
C ASN A 133 -8.88 15.72 14.60
N CYS A 134 -10.01 15.34 14.01
CA CYS A 134 -10.86 16.22 13.20
C CYS A 134 -11.17 17.58 13.88
N PRO A 135 -11.54 17.64 15.17
CA PRO A 135 -11.85 18.91 15.84
C PRO A 135 -10.65 19.85 16.03
N GLU A 136 -9.44 19.29 16.13
CA GLU A 136 -8.22 20.07 16.34
C GLU A 136 -7.72 20.72 15.06
N ARG A 137 -7.77 20.00 13.94
CA ARG A 137 -7.38 20.51 12.62
C ARG A 137 -8.25 21.67 12.15
N ALA A 138 -9.54 21.58 12.40
CA ALA A 138 -10.47 22.66 12.07
C ALA A 138 -10.15 23.98 12.77
N ARG A 139 -9.44 23.95 13.89
CA ARG A 139 -8.99 25.17 14.59
C ARG A 139 -7.72 25.75 14.00
N GLN A 140 -6.83 24.91 13.44
CA GLN A 140 -5.57 25.34 12.84
C GLN A 140 -5.78 25.97 11.45
N ASP A 141 -6.70 25.43 10.64
CA ASP A 141 -6.99 25.91 9.29
C ASP A 141 -7.74 27.27 9.27
N THR A 142 -8.16 27.79 10.45
CA THR A 142 -8.87 29.08 10.53
C THR A 142 -7.96 30.30 10.41
N GLU A 143 -6.65 30.17 10.48
CA GLU A 143 -5.74 31.31 10.50
C GLU A 143 -5.17 31.67 9.13
N ASP A 144 -5.15 30.76 8.13
CA ASP A 144 -4.38 30.95 6.91
C ASP A 144 -5.14 31.01 5.55
N ASP A 145 -6.45 30.69 5.48
CA ASP A 145 -7.15 30.63 4.17
C ASP A 145 -8.60 31.11 4.21
N GLU A 146 -8.85 32.33 3.73
CA GLU A 146 -10.22 32.89 3.60
C GLU A 146 -11.04 32.34 2.42
N ASP A 147 -10.43 31.63 1.44
CA ASP A 147 -11.07 31.25 0.17
C ASP A 147 -11.26 29.76 -0.11
N SER A 148 -10.87 28.84 0.79
CA SER A 148 -11.14 27.41 0.56
C SER A 148 -12.56 27.04 0.97
N GLU A 149 -13.28 26.29 0.11
CA GLU A 149 -14.57 25.64 0.47
C GLU A 149 -14.38 24.70 1.68
N ARG A 150 -14.54 25.24 2.88
CA ARG A 150 -14.35 24.51 4.12
C ARG A 150 -15.47 23.50 4.29
N ILE A 151 -15.11 22.23 4.23
CA ILE A 151 -16.01 21.16 4.66
C ILE A 151 -16.19 21.31 6.17
N LYS A 152 -17.44 21.46 6.61
CA LYS A 152 -17.76 21.51 8.04
C LYS A 152 -17.26 20.24 8.72
N ASP A 153 -16.57 20.36 9.88
CA ASP A 153 -16.02 19.24 10.65
C ASP A 153 -17.00 18.08 10.85
N SER A 154 -18.26 18.39 11.12
CA SER A 154 -19.31 17.39 11.26
C SER A 154 -19.50 16.56 9.99
N THR A 155 -19.29 17.18 8.83
CA THR A 155 -19.39 16.52 7.51
C THR A 155 -18.20 15.59 7.28
N LEU A 156 -16.96 16.06 7.49
CA LEU A 156 -15.77 15.24 7.36
C LEU A 156 -15.81 14.05 8.32
N ALA A 157 -16.11 14.28 9.60
CA ALA A 157 -16.27 13.21 10.57
C ALA A 157 -17.31 12.17 10.16
N SER A 158 -18.39 12.57 9.48
CA SER A 158 -19.38 11.64 8.96
C SER A 158 -18.84 10.75 7.83
N TYR A 159 -18.02 11.30 6.94
CA TYR A 159 -17.35 10.55 5.87
C TYR A 159 -16.31 9.58 6.41
N ILE A 160 -15.52 9.99 7.42
CA ILE A 160 -14.57 9.09 8.07
C ILE A 160 -15.29 7.94 8.78
N ARG A 161 -16.37 8.21 9.53
CA ARG A 161 -17.20 7.14 10.14
C ARG A 161 -17.80 6.19 9.10
N ASN A 162 -18.19 6.71 7.94
CA ASN A 162 -18.68 5.88 6.84
C ASN A 162 -17.56 4.96 6.30
N ILE A 163 -16.34 5.47 6.10
CA ILE A 163 -15.19 4.64 5.69
C ILE A 163 -14.87 3.57 6.73
N ILE A 164 -14.87 3.90 8.02
CA ILE A 164 -14.67 2.91 9.11
C ILE A 164 -15.70 1.77 9.01
N ARG A 165 -16.97 2.09 8.76
CA ARG A 165 -18.03 1.09 8.58
C ARG A 165 -17.76 0.20 7.37
N GLN A 166 -17.38 0.78 6.22
CA GLN A 166 -17.03 0.02 5.02
C GLN A 166 -15.84 -0.92 5.28
N ILE A 167 -14.82 -0.46 6.02
CA ILE A 167 -13.67 -1.29 6.43
C ILE A 167 -14.15 -2.48 7.28
N ASP A 168 -15.02 -2.25 8.27
CA ASP A 168 -15.53 -3.32 9.14
C ASP A 168 -16.40 -4.32 8.37
N ASP A 169 -17.21 -3.86 7.41
CA ASP A 169 -17.99 -4.72 6.51
C ASP A 169 -17.08 -5.59 5.64
N GLN A 170 -16.05 -4.99 5.04
CA GLN A 170 -15.09 -5.70 4.21
C GLN A 170 -14.28 -6.73 5.02
N ARG A 171 -13.89 -6.41 6.25
CA ARG A 171 -13.22 -7.36 7.17
C ARG A 171 -14.09 -8.57 7.44
N ARG A 172 -15.38 -8.36 7.76
CA ARG A 172 -16.35 -9.45 7.97
C ARG A 172 -16.48 -10.32 6.74
N ALA A 173 -16.64 -9.72 5.55
CA ALA A 173 -16.75 -10.45 4.29
C ALA A 173 -15.49 -11.27 3.98
N THR A 174 -14.30 -10.71 4.22
CA THR A 174 -13.01 -11.41 3.99
C THR A 174 -12.84 -12.58 4.95
N THR A 175 -13.18 -12.40 6.23
CA THR A 175 -13.14 -13.48 7.23
C THR A 175 -14.11 -14.60 6.87
N PHE A 176 -15.33 -14.28 6.47
CA PHE A 176 -16.32 -15.29 6.07
C PHE A 176 -15.85 -16.12 4.87
N LYS A 177 -15.25 -15.48 3.85
CA LYS A 177 -14.67 -16.19 2.70
C LYS A 177 -13.56 -17.17 3.12
N GLN A 178 -12.72 -16.81 4.08
CA GLN A 178 -11.71 -17.75 4.60
C GLN A 178 -12.31 -18.98 5.24
N LEU A 179 -13.36 -18.81 6.04
CA LEU A 179 -14.01 -19.93 6.76
C LEU A 179 -14.79 -20.88 5.84
N THR A 180 -15.23 -20.43 4.66
CA THR A 180 -16.00 -21.24 3.70
C THR A 180 -15.12 -22.04 2.72
N LEU A 181 -13.81 -21.86 2.75
CA LEU A 181 -12.85 -22.58 1.91
C LEU A 181 -12.35 -23.88 2.56
N PHE A 182 -12.82 -24.22 3.75
CA PHE A 182 -12.56 -25.45 4.50
C PHE A 182 -13.86 -26.21 4.78
#